data_bc7dec181e4b606e6f77b93a15ae7b89
#
_entry.id   bc7dec181e4b606e6f77b93a15ae7b89
#
_cell.length_a   1.000
_cell.length_b   1.000
_cell.length_c   1.000
_cell.angle_alpha   90.00
_cell.angle_beta   90.00
_cell.angle_gamma   90.00
#
_symmetry.space_group_name_H-M   'P 1'
#
loop_
_entity.id
_entity.type
_entity.pdbx_description
1 polymer ?
#
loop_
_entity_poly.entity_id
_entity_poly.type
_entity_poly.pdbx_seq_one_letter_code
_entity_poly.pdbx_strand_id
1 'polypeptide(L)'
;MGIGNEARSPLLLMVEGRHDMEFLRRISGVLNRHDPVLPDLRNAERMGAIVFIPVGGGALWSWASRLAQLRLPEFHLYDRETSPETESRQLVVQAINVRPKCRVALTNKRGLENYLHPRAIQEAGGIEVDFTDDDSVADVVARAGHRISGGDTPWEELTSRARKRQRERAKRWLNTRAVECMSAQRLNDRDPQGEIRSWLEAIASLLNRAS
;
A
#
# COMPACT_ATOMS: atom_id res chain seq x y z
N MET A 1 -37.13 24.74 -1.97
CA MET A 1 -36.52 23.99 -0.86
C MET A 1 -35.26 23.35 -1.42
N GLY A 2 -34.10 23.98 -1.19
CA GLY A 2 -32.82 23.41 -1.60
C GLY A 2 -32.44 22.32 -0.64
N ILE A 3 -32.37 21.08 -1.13
CA ILE A 3 -31.73 19.98 -0.43
C ILE A 3 -30.24 20.29 -0.46
N GLY A 4 -29.74 20.90 0.59
CA GLY A 4 -28.30 21.05 0.79
C GLY A 4 -27.69 19.67 0.85
N ASN A 5 -27.08 19.26 -0.24
CA ASN A 5 -26.14 18.14 -0.26
C ASN A 5 -24.93 18.64 0.55
N GLU A 6 -24.92 18.42 1.87
CA GLU A 6 -23.73 18.68 2.67
C GLU A 6 -22.63 17.81 2.08
N ALA A 7 -21.73 18.46 1.33
CA ALA A 7 -20.59 17.78 0.74
C ALA A 7 -19.75 17.18 1.88
N ARG A 8 -19.81 15.86 2.03
CA ARG A 8 -19.03 15.15 3.05
C ARG A 8 -17.57 15.49 2.84
N SER A 9 -16.89 15.86 3.92
CA SER A 9 -15.44 16.10 3.85
C SER A 9 -14.71 14.79 3.49
N PRO A 10 -13.84 14.80 2.49
CA PRO A 10 -13.12 13.60 2.10
C PRO A 10 -12.15 13.14 3.19
N LEU A 11 -11.94 11.83 3.28
CA LEU A 11 -10.84 11.24 4.04
C LEU A 11 -9.54 11.40 3.24
N LEU A 12 -8.50 11.92 3.85
CA LEU A 12 -7.16 11.94 3.28
C LEU A 12 -6.46 10.60 3.57
N LEU A 13 -6.12 9.86 2.52
CA LEU A 13 -5.41 8.60 2.61
C LEU A 13 -3.96 8.79 2.20
N MET A 14 -3.10 8.90 3.21
CA MET A 14 -1.68 9.19 3.05
C MET A 14 -0.89 7.91 2.85
N VAL A 15 -0.10 7.84 1.80
CA VAL A 15 0.77 6.70 1.48
C VAL A 15 2.14 7.18 1.02
N GLU A 16 3.14 6.31 0.98
CA GLU A 16 4.49 6.72 0.57
C GLU A 16 4.57 7.09 -0.90
N GLY A 17 3.89 6.33 -1.77
CA GLY A 17 4.01 6.57 -3.19
C GLY A 17 2.86 6.03 -4.04
N ARG A 18 3.02 6.23 -5.34
CA ARG A 18 2.01 5.81 -6.33
C ARG A 18 1.77 4.30 -6.36
N HIS A 19 2.79 3.50 -6.02
CA HIS A 19 2.66 2.05 -6.04
C HIS A 19 1.76 1.57 -4.92
N ASP A 20 1.83 2.19 -3.76
CA ASP A 20 0.98 1.90 -2.61
C ASP A 20 -0.49 2.24 -2.91
N MET A 21 -0.73 3.38 -3.60
CA MET A 21 -2.08 3.73 -4.09
C MET A 21 -2.63 2.63 -5.00
N GLU A 22 -1.82 2.17 -5.96
CA GLU A 22 -2.22 1.13 -6.90
C GLU A 22 -2.49 -0.22 -6.23
N PHE A 23 -1.66 -0.59 -5.23
CA PHE A 23 -1.88 -1.77 -4.41
C PHE A 23 -3.20 -1.68 -3.64
N LEU A 24 -3.40 -0.60 -2.88
CA LEU A 24 -4.57 -0.42 -2.03
C LEU A 24 -5.88 -0.38 -2.83
N ARG A 25 -5.90 0.31 -3.97
CA ARG A 25 -7.07 0.32 -4.88
C ARG A 25 -7.49 -1.06 -5.33
N ARG A 26 -6.53 -1.97 -5.58
CA ARG A 26 -6.81 -3.31 -6.08
C ARG A 26 -7.12 -4.29 -4.97
N ILE A 27 -6.29 -4.30 -3.93
CA ILE A 27 -6.49 -5.25 -2.83
C ILE A 27 -7.79 -4.97 -2.07
N SER A 28 -8.18 -3.71 -1.90
CA SER A 28 -9.47 -3.37 -1.31
C SER A 28 -10.64 -3.86 -2.15
N GLY A 29 -10.54 -3.79 -3.48
CA GLY A 29 -11.55 -4.37 -4.38
C GLY A 29 -11.61 -5.90 -4.32
N VAL A 30 -10.48 -6.58 -4.11
CA VAL A 30 -10.45 -8.04 -3.88
C VAL A 30 -11.22 -8.38 -2.60
N LEU A 31 -10.95 -7.68 -1.51
CA LEU A 31 -11.61 -7.93 -0.23
C LEU A 31 -13.08 -7.50 -0.22
N ASN A 32 -13.42 -6.36 -0.83
CA ASN A 32 -14.81 -5.89 -0.93
C ASN A 32 -15.72 -6.88 -1.68
N ARG A 33 -15.22 -7.54 -2.74
CA ARG A 33 -15.99 -8.59 -3.44
C ARG A 33 -16.29 -9.81 -2.54
N HIS A 34 -15.44 -10.09 -1.58
CA HIS A 34 -15.61 -11.19 -0.62
C HIS A 34 -16.44 -10.74 0.60
N ASP A 35 -16.23 -9.52 1.07
CA ASP A 35 -16.93 -8.92 2.19
C ASP A 35 -17.30 -7.46 1.88
N PRO A 36 -18.55 -7.21 1.44
CA PRO A 36 -19.01 -5.87 1.05
C PRO A 36 -19.05 -4.83 2.18
N VAL A 37 -18.83 -5.21 3.44
CA VAL A 37 -18.69 -4.27 4.57
C VAL A 37 -17.38 -3.48 4.46
N LEU A 38 -16.34 -4.06 3.84
CA LEU A 38 -15.08 -3.39 3.62
C LEU A 38 -15.18 -2.42 2.43
N PRO A 39 -14.53 -1.26 2.48
CA PRO A 39 -14.62 -0.27 1.41
C PRO A 39 -13.83 -0.72 0.16
N ASP A 40 -14.40 -0.52 -1.02
CA ASP A 40 -13.64 -0.46 -2.28
C ASP A 40 -13.02 0.94 -2.41
N LEU A 41 -11.72 1.05 -2.16
CA LEU A 41 -11.03 2.34 -2.15
C LEU A 41 -10.97 2.99 -3.54
N ARG A 42 -10.95 2.22 -4.63
CA ARG A 42 -11.04 2.77 -5.98
C ARG A 42 -12.39 3.44 -6.21
N ASN A 43 -13.47 2.80 -5.79
CA ASN A 43 -14.80 3.36 -5.89
C ASN A 43 -14.98 4.58 -4.96
N ALA A 44 -14.50 4.48 -3.72
CA ALA A 44 -14.54 5.58 -2.76
C ALA A 44 -13.80 6.84 -3.26
N GLU A 45 -12.64 6.66 -3.92
CA GLU A 45 -11.90 7.75 -4.55
C GLU A 45 -12.68 8.36 -5.72
N ARG A 46 -13.25 7.54 -6.60
CA ARG A 46 -14.06 8.00 -7.74
C ARG A 46 -15.28 8.81 -7.28
N MET A 47 -15.85 8.47 -6.14
CA MET A 47 -16.97 9.17 -5.52
C MET A 47 -16.56 10.41 -4.71
N GLY A 48 -15.26 10.71 -4.64
CA GLY A 48 -14.74 11.83 -3.86
C GLY A 48 -14.78 11.64 -2.35
N ALA A 49 -15.08 10.43 -1.86
CA ALA A 49 -15.11 10.11 -0.44
C ALA A 49 -13.70 10.00 0.16
N ILE A 50 -12.71 9.64 -0.63
CA ILE A 50 -11.29 9.63 -0.24
C ILE A 50 -10.44 10.39 -1.25
N VAL A 51 -9.29 10.89 -0.77
CA VAL A 51 -8.24 11.47 -1.62
C VAL A 51 -6.93 10.81 -1.25
N PHE A 52 -6.30 10.11 -2.19
CA PHE A 52 -4.96 9.58 -1.99
C PHE A 52 -3.91 10.69 -2.07
N ILE A 53 -2.98 10.72 -1.10
CA ILE A 53 -1.88 11.67 -1.04
C ILE A 53 -0.56 10.91 -0.93
N PRO A 54 0.23 10.81 -2.00
CA PRO A 54 1.57 10.25 -1.95
C PRO A 54 2.54 11.28 -1.32
N VAL A 55 3.07 10.97 -0.14
CA VAL A 55 3.85 11.93 0.65
C VAL A 55 5.37 11.81 0.46
N GLY A 56 5.84 10.71 -0.15
CA GLY A 56 7.27 10.39 -0.27
C GLY A 56 7.90 10.03 1.08
N GLY A 57 8.69 8.96 1.13
CA GLY A 57 9.21 8.39 2.38
C GLY A 57 10.00 9.37 3.27
N GLY A 58 10.75 10.31 2.67
CA GLY A 58 11.57 11.27 3.41
C GLY A 58 10.84 12.52 3.95
N ALA A 59 9.56 12.72 3.61
CA ALA A 59 8.81 13.94 3.94
C ALA A 59 7.58 13.72 4.83
N LEU A 60 7.45 12.55 5.44
CA LEU A 60 6.27 12.11 6.20
C LEU A 60 5.86 13.14 7.28
N TRP A 61 6.80 13.56 8.11
CA TRP A 61 6.54 14.52 9.17
C TRP A 61 6.07 15.89 8.64
N SER A 62 6.71 16.38 7.61
CA SER A 62 6.40 17.68 7.01
C SER A 62 4.98 17.70 6.43
N TRP A 63 4.56 16.61 5.75
CA TRP A 63 3.21 16.49 5.22
C TRP A 63 2.16 16.34 6.31
N ALA A 64 2.39 15.45 7.29
CA ALA A 64 1.49 15.27 8.41
C ALA A 64 1.20 16.56 9.17
N SER A 65 2.23 17.39 9.38
CA SER A 65 2.09 18.68 10.06
C SER A 65 1.32 19.71 9.25
N ARG A 66 1.57 19.78 7.93
CA ARG A 66 0.89 20.73 7.03
C ARG A 66 -0.60 20.40 6.85
N LEU A 67 -0.93 19.13 6.64
CA LEU A 67 -2.30 18.71 6.42
C LEU A 67 -3.15 18.74 7.69
N ALA A 68 -2.52 18.70 8.87
CA ALA A 68 -3.20 18.86 10.15
C ALA A 68 -4.08 20.12 10.24
N GLN A 69 -3.69 21.19 9.55
CA GLN A 69 -4.43 22.47 9.52
C GLN A 69 -5.78 22.35 8.79
N LEU A 70 -5.94 21.36 7.91
CA LEU A 70 -7.20 21.13 7.18
C LEU A 70 -8.29 20.54 8.08
N ARG A 71 -7.92 19.95 9.23
CA ARG A 71 -8.84 19.30 10.18
C ARG A 71 -9.73 18.22 9.55
N LEU A 72 -9.28 17.65 8.43
CA LEU A 72 -9.94 16.54 7.75
C LEU A 72 -9.60 15.22 8.45
N PRO A 73 -10.44 14.17 8.31
CA PRO A 73 -10.06 12.84 8.74
C PRO A 73 -8.87 12.34 7.91
N GLU A 74 -7.91 11.68 8.57
CA GLU A 74 -6.68 11.20 7.94
C GLU A 74 -6.46 9.72 8.28
N PHE A 75 -6.12 8.92 7.28
CA PHE A 75 -5.53 7.61 7.47
C PHE A 75 -4.18 7.57 6.81
N HIS A 76 -3.15 7.18 7.54
CA HIS A 76 -1.77 7.10 7.07
C HIS A 76 -1.34 5.64 7.07
N LEU A 77 -0.76 5.19 5.96
CA LEU A 77 -0.17 3.87 5.83
C LEU A 77 1.25 4.00 5.32
N TYR A 78 2.20 3.45 6.07
CA TYR A 78 3.62 3.50 5.74
C TYR A 78 4.24 2.11 5.86
N ASP A 79 5.20 1.83 4.99
CA ASP A 79 6.00 0.62 5.07
C ASP A 79 6.86 0.66 6.34
N ARG A 80 6.98 -0.48 7.04
CA ARG A 80 7.86 -0.60 8.21
C ARG A 80 9.30 -0.29 7.85
N GLU A 81 9.72 -0.74 6.65
CA GLU A 81 11.11 -0.72 6.17
C GLU A 81 12.07 -1.51 7.11
N THR A 82 13.34 -1.17 7.11
CA THR A 82 14.34 -1.74 7.99
C THR A 82 15.00 -0.64 8.81
N SER A 83 15.57 -0.99 9.99
CA SER A 83 16.31 -0.03 10.83
C SER A 83 17.42 0.68 10.02
N PRO A 84 17.65 2.01 10.22
CA PRO A 84 17.10 2.87 11.28
C PRO A 84 15.78 3.59 10.90
N GLU A 85 15.26 3.42 9.70
CA GLU A 85 14.05 4.11 9.23
C GLU A 85 12.81 3.74 10.06
N THR A 86 12.74 2.51 10.58
CA THR A 86 11.65 2.02 11.41
C THR A 86 11.43 2.88 12.64
N GLU A 87 12.51 3.23 13.36
CA GLU A 87 12.45 4.02 14.60
C GLU A 87 11.92 5.42 14.34
N SER A 88 12.39 6.05 13.26
CA SER A 88 11.92 7.39 12.84
C SER A 88 10.42 7.38 12.54
N ARG A 89 9.92 6.30 11.89
CA ARG A 89 8.51 6.14 11.56
C ARG A 89 7.64 5.94 12.80
N GLN A 90 8.11 5.19 13.79
CA GLN A 90 7.39 5.00 15.05
C GLN A 90 7.12 6.32 15.78
N LEU A 91 8.06 7.27 15.77
CA LEU A 91 7.85 8.61 16.35
C LEU A 91 6.74 9.37 15.60
N VAL A 92 6.72 9.31 14.28
CA VAL A 92 5.65 9.91 13.46
C VAL A 92 4.29 9.28 13.77
N VAL A 93 4.23 7.96 13.89
CA VAL A 93 3.02 7.21 14.26
C VAL A 93 2.44 7.69 15.59
N GLN A 94 3.28 7.81 16.62
CA GLN A 94 2.85 8.27 17.93
C GLN A 94 2.27 9.69 17.87
N ALA A 95 2.95 10.59 17.16
CA ALA A 95 2.53 11.98 17.05
C ALA A 95 1.22 12.17 16.26
N ILE A 96 0.94 11.31 15.28
CA ILE A 96 -0.30 11.40 14.49
C ILE A 96 -1.48 10.75 15.23
N ASN A 97 -1.26 9.60 15.88
CA ASN A 97 -2.34 8.84 16.53
C ASN A 97 -2.99 9.56 17.74
N VAL A 98 -2.34 10.57 18.31
CA VAL A 98 -2.95 11.43 19.35
C VAL A 98 -3.91 12.46 18.76
N ARG A 99 -3.91 12.68 17.44
CA ARG A 99 -4.77 13.65 16.77
C ARG A 99 -6.19 13.09 16.58
N PRO A 100 -7.23 13.89 16.83
CA PRO A 100 -8.61 13.43 16.60
C PRO A 100 -8.85 13.17 15.11
N LYS A 101 -9.64 12.14 14.80
CA LYS A 101 -9.96 11.69 13.44
C LYS A 101 -8.74 11.28 12.58
N CYS A 102 -7.60 11.06 13.19
CA CYS A 102 -6.40 10.56 12.50
C CYS A 102 -6.08 9.13 12.96
N ARG A 103 -5.61 8.32 12.04
CA ARG A 103 -5.09 6.98 12.30
C ARG A 103 -3.85 6.77 11.45
N VAL A 104 -2.89 6.09 12.04
CA VAL A 104 -1.67 5.70 11.32
C VAL A 104 -1.42 4.22 11.57
N ALA A 105 -1.01 3.51 10.52
CA ALA A 105 -0.52 2.15 10.57
C ALA A 105 0.87 2.06 9.94
N LEU A 106 1.74 1.24 10.51
CA LEU A 106 2.94 0.72 9.86
C LEU A 106 2.66 -0.72 9.46
N THR A 107 3.16 -1.14 8.32
CA THR A 107 3.08 -2.55 7.92
C THR A 107 3.89 -3.42 8.89
N ASN A 108 3.38 -4.60 9.25
CA ASN A 108 4.15 -5.60 10.00
C ASN A 108 5.22 -6.27 9.15
N LYS A 109 5.03 -6.28 7.84
CA LYS A 109 6.00 -6.74 6.84
C LYS A 109 6.85 -5.56 6.34
N ARG A 110 7.93 -5.86 5.63
CA ARG A 110 8.84 -4.84 5.11
C ARG A 110 8.13 -3.80 4.24
N GLY A 111 7.22 -4.23 3.38
CA GLY A 111 6.44 -3.37 2.51
C GLY A 111 5.19 -4.06 1.99
N LEU A 112 4.36 -3.33 1.24
CA LEU A 112 3.07 -3.83 0.75
C LEU A 112 3.21 -5.04 -0.17
N GLU A 113 4.29 -5.14 -0.95
CA GLU A 113 4.53 -6.27 -1.83
C GLU A 113 4.71 -7.60 -1.08
N ASN A 114 5.09 -7.57 0.21
CA ASN A 114 5.25 -8.77 1.04
C ASN A 114 3.91 -9.43 1.41
N TYR A 115 2.77 -8.76 1.19
CA TYR A 115 1.43 -9.33 1.34
C TYR A 115 0.95 -10.08 0.10
N LEU A 116 1.68 -10.01 -1.02
CA LEU A 116 1.36 -10.78 -2.22
C LEU A 116 1.69 -12.26 -2.01
N HIS A 117 0.80 -13.12 -2.50
CA HIS A 117 1.04 -14.56 -2.48
C HIS A 117 1.94 -14.96 -3.65
N PRO A 118 2.98 -15.81 -3.46
CA PRO A 118 3.86 -16.26 -4.56
C PRO A 118 3.12 -16.83 -5.77
N ARG A 119 2.03 -17.58 -5.55
CA ARG A 119 1.17 -18.08 -6.64
C ARG A 119 0.48 -16.97 -7.43
N ALA A 120 0.14 -15.84 -6.82
CA ALA A 120 -0.42 -14.70 -7.55
C ALA A 120 0.63 -14.07 -8.47
N ILE A 121 1.88 -14.00 -8.03
CA ILE A 121 3.02 -13.54 -8.82
C ILE A 121 3.27 -14.50 -10.01
N GLN A 122 3.27 -15.80 -9.75
CA GLN A 122 3.43 -16.83 -10.78
C GLN A 122 2.30 -16.77 -11.82
N GLU A 123 1.05 -16.69 -11.39
CA GLU A 123 -0.11 -16.61 -12.27
C GLU A 123 -0.09 -15.35 -13.15
N ALA A 124 0.33 -14.22 -12.59
CA ALA A 124 0.39 -12.96 -13.32
C ALA A 124 1.46 -12.89 -14.41
N GLY A 125 2.55 -13.65 -14.30
CA GLY A 125 3.68 -13.51 -15.23
C GLY A 125 4.64 -14.69 -15.33
N GLY A 126 4.28 -15.87 -14.81
CA GLY A 126 5.11 -17.07 -14.90
C GLY A 126 6.41 -17.00 -14.05
N ILE A 127 6.51 -16.01 -13.17
CA ILE A 127 7.69 -15.81 -12.33
C ILE A 127 7.50 -16.59 -11.03
N GLU A 128 8.27 -17.66 -10.85
CA GLU A 128 8.29 -18.43 -9.63
C GLU A 128 9.32 -17.83 -8.66
N VAL A 129 8.84 -17.43 -7.48
CA VAL A 129 9.65 -16.80 -6.43
C VAL A 129 9.19 -17.28 -5.05
N ASP A 130 10.12 -17.30 -4.13
CA ASP A 130 9.87 -17.41 -2.70
C ASP A 130 10.52 -16.24 -1.99
N PHE A 131 9.88 -15.74 -0.92
CA PHE A 131 10.35 -14.59 -0.16
C PHE A 131 9.72 -14.56 1.24
N THR A 132 10.46 -14.00 2.16
CA THR A 132 10.07 -13.76 3.55
C THR A 132 9.36 -12.41 3.73
N ASP A 133 8.95 -12.14 4.96
CA ASP A 133 8.32 -10.85 5.30
C ASP A 133 9.31 -9.67 5.33
N ASP A 134 10.63 -9.95 5.33
CA ASP A 134 11.70 -8.96 5.39
C ASP A 134 12.45 -8.78 4.07
N ASP A 135 12.12 -9.57 3.05
CA ASP A 135 12.76 -9.47 1.75
C ASP A 135 12.26 -8.25 0.94
N SER A 136 13.13 -7.70 0.09
CA SER A 136 12.67 -6.78 -0.96
C SER A 136 12.05 -7.58 -2.09
N VAL A 137 10.75 -7.80 -2.06
CA VAL A 137 10.01 -8.58 -3.07
C VAL A 137 10.25 -8.03 -4.48
N ALA A 138 10.32 -6.71 -4.62
CA ALA A 138 10.62 -6.08 -5.91
C ALA A 138 12.02 -6.45 -6.44
N ASP A 139 13.03 -6.61 -5.57
CA ASP A 139 14.36 -7.08 -5.96
C ASP A 139 14.34 -8.56 -6.33
N VAL A 140 13.67 -9.39 -5.53
CA VAL A 140 13.54 -10.84 -5.79
C VAL A 140 12.91 -11.08 -7.15
N VAL A 141 11.79 -10.42 -7.43
CA VAL A 141 11.07 -10.54 -8.71
C VAL A 141 11.87 -9.94 -9.87
N ALA A 142 12.54 -8.80 -9.68
CA ALA A 142 13.38 -8.20 -10.72
C ALA A 142 14.53 -9.12 -11.12
N ARG A 143 15.20 -9.74 -10.15
CA ARG A 143 16.29 -10.72 -10.39
C ARG A 143 15.77 -11.96 -11.09
N ALA A 144 14.65 -12.53 -10.64
CA ALA A 144 14.03 -13.69 -11.27
C ALA A 144 13.59 -13.39 -12.72
N GLY A 145 12.92 -12.26 -12.95
CA GLY A 145 12.51 -11.83 -14.28
C GLY A 145 13.68 -11.57 -15.22
N HIS A 146 14.78 -11.00 -14.72
CA HIS A 146 16.02 -10.81 -15.50
C HIS A 146 16.60 -12.15 -15.96
N ARG A 147 16.66 -13.14 -15.07
CA ARG A 147 17.13 -14.49 -15.39
C ARG A 147 16.26 -15.19 -16.43
N ILE A 148 14.90 -15.08 -16.31
CA ILE A 148 13.97 -15.69 -17.26
C ILE A 148 14.04 -15.03 -18.63
N SER A 149 14.28 -13.72 -18.71
CA SER A 149 14.36 -13.00 -19.99
C SER A 149 15.65 -13.25 -20.76
N GLY A 150 16.58 -14.05 -20.22
CA GLY A 150 17.82 -14.43 -20.90
C GLY A 150 18.76 -13.25 -21.17
N GLY A 151 18.84 -12.29 -20.25
CA GLY A 151 19.76 -11.16 -20.39
C GLY A 151 21.22 -11.62 -20.50
N ASP A 152 21.94 -11.11 -21.49
CA ASP A 152 23.36 -11.49 -21.78
C ASP A 152 24.30 -11.14 -20.62
N THR A 153 23.94 -10.20 -19.78
CA THR A 153 24.74 -9.74 -18.63
C THR A 153 24.20 -10.34 -17.34
N PRO A 154 25.00 -11.00 -16.50
CA PRO A 154 24.58 -11.46 -15.18
C PRO A 154 24.02 -10.33 -14.31
N TRP A 155 23.05 -10.63 -13.45
CA TRP A 155 22.42 -9.62 -12.59
C TRP A 155 23.43 -8.83 -11.74
N GLU A 156 24.45 -9.49 -11.26
CA GLU A 156 25.52 -8.97 -10.41
C GLU A 156 26.40 -7.95 -11.15
N GLU A 157 26.53 -8.09 -12.46
CA GLU A 157 27.33 -7.22 -13.33
C GLU A 157 26.52 -6.02 -13.84
N LEU A 158 25.19 -6.02 -13.67
CA LEU A 158 24.37 -4.87 -14.04
C LEU A 158 24.76 -3.63 -13.24
N THR A 159 24.78 -2.48 -13.90
CA THR A 159 24.97 -1.20 -13.20
C THR A 159 23.87 -0.97 -12.16
N SER A 160 24.18 -0.21 -11.10
CA SER A 160 23.20 0.17 -10.08
C SER A 160 21.95 0.85 -10.68
N ARG A 161 22.15 1.66 -11.74
CA ARG A 161 21.05 2.30 -12.48
C ARG A 161 20.17 1.28 -13.21
N ALA A 162 20.76 0.26 -13.84
CA ALA A 162 20.03 -0.80 -14.53
C ALA A 162 19.21 -1.63 -13.52
N ARG A 163 19.84 -2.06 -12.42
CA ARG A 163 19.15 -2.78 -11.34
C ARG A 163 18.00 -1.96 -10.74
N LYS A 164 18.21 -0.67 -10.45
CA LYS A 164 17.15 0.23 -9.97
C LYS A 164 15.98 0.28 -10.95
N ARG A 165 16.25 0.42 -12.25
CA ARG A 165 15.19 0.44 -13.28
C ARG A 165 14.40 -0.87 -13.33
N GLN A 166 15.08 -2.01 -13.22
CA GLN A 166 14.42 -3.33 -13.18
C GLN A 166 13.54 -3.46 -11.94
N ARG A 167 14.04 -3.06 -10.78
CA ARG A 167 13.29 -3.03 -9.51
C ARG A 167 12.03 -2.16 -9.60
N GLU A 168 12.14 -0.96 -10.16
CA GLU A 168 10.98 -0.06 -10.35
C GLU A 168 9.93 -0.67 -11.28
N ARG A 169 10.36 -1.37 -12.34
CA ARG A 169 9.44 -2.11 -13.22
C ARG A 169 8.75 -3.26 -12.48
N ALA A 170 9.49 -4.03 -11.70
CA ALA A 170 8.96 -5.10 -10.88
C ALA A 170 7.98 -4.55 -9.84
N LYS A 171 8.34 -3.48 -9.11
CA LYS A 171 7.46 -2.84 -8.12
C LYS A 171 6.15 -2.39 -8.76
N ARG A 172 6.20 -1.71 -9.90
CA ARG A 172 4.99 -1.32 -10.63
C ARG A 172 4.14 -2.53 -11.04
N TRP A 173 4.75 -3.58 -11.56
CA TRP A 173 4.06 -4.77 -12.01
C TRP A 173 3.42 -5.54 -10.85
N LEU A 174 4.12 -5.69 -9.72
CA LEU A 174 3.62 -6.30 -8.50
C LEU A 174 2.36 -5.59 -7.99
N ASN A 175 2.40 -4.26 -7.92
CA ASN A 175 1.29 -3.45 -7.40
C ASN A 175 0.14 -3.22 -8.41
N THR A 176 0.26 -3.75 -9.62
CA THR A 176 -0.80 -3.69 -10.64
C THR A 176 -1.27 -5.07 -11.06
N ARG A 177 -0.43 -5.85 -11.74
CA ARG A 177 -0.81 -7.14 -12.32
C ARG A 177 -0.87 -8.27 -11.30
N ALA A 178 0.19 -8.42 -10.49
CA ALA A 178 0.23 -9.52 -9.51
C ALA A 178 -0.86 -9.38 -8.43
N VAL A 179 -1.13 -8.15 -7.98
CA VAL A 179 -2.19 -7.91 -6.99
C VAL A 179 -3.60 -8.23 -7.55
N GLU A 180 -3.82 -8.13 -8.86
CA GLU A 180 -5.09 -8.51 -9.49
C GLU A 180 -5.33 -10.04 -9.46
N CYS A 181 -4.27 -10.84 -9.36
CA CYS A 181 -4.34 -12.29 -9.18
C CYS A 181 -4.47 -12.71 -7.71
N MET A 182 -4.58 -11.77 -6.78
CA MET A 182 -4.89 -12.07 -5.38
C MET A 182 -6.35 -12.49 -5.20
N SER A 183 -6.59 -13.32 -4.19
CA SER A 183 -7.91 -13.66 -3.68
C SER A 183 -7.94 -13.48 -2.16
N ALA A 184 -9.12 -13.47 -1.55
CA ALA A 184 -9.25 -13.41 -0.10
C ALA A 184 -8.50 -14.57 0.59
N GLN A 185 -8.57 -15.80 0.02
CA GLN A 185 -7.85 -16.95 0.54
C GLN A 185 -6.33 -16.74 0.47
N ARG A 186 -5.79 -16.35 -0.68
CA ARG A 186 -4.35 -16.06 -0.85
C ARG A 186 -3.87 -14.95 0.09
N LEU A 187 -4.73 -13.97 0.35
CA LEU A 187 -4.41 -12.93 1.31
C LEU A 187 -4.38 -13.49 2.73
N ASN A 188 -5.36 -14.30 3.14
CA ASN A 188 -5.36 -14.93 4.45
C ASN A 188 -4.11 -15.79 4.69
N ASP A 189 -3.63 -16.49 3.66
CA ASP A 189 -2.41 -17.29 3.74
C ASP A 189 -1.16 -16.42 3.99
N ARG A 190 -1.12 -15.20 3.46
CA ARG A 190 0.00 -14.25 3.60
C ARG A 190 -0.18 -13.25 4.74
N ASP A 191 -1.40 -12.98 5.14
CA ASP A 191 -1.79 -12.04 6.20
C ASP A 191 -2.75 -12.73 7.19
N PRO A 192 -2.29 -13.77 7.89
CA PRO A 192 -3.14 -14.54 8.81
C PRO A 192 -3.64 -13.71 10.00
N GLN A 193 -2.99 -12.58 10.29
CA GLN A 193 -3.40 -11.65 11.34
C GLN A 193 -4.47 -10.65 10.84
N GLY A 194 -4.78 -10.62 9.54
CA GLY A 194 -5.79 -9.74 8.96
C GLY A 194 -5.42 -8.26 9.00
N GLU A 195 -4.16 -7.94 8.84
CA GLU A 195 -3.65 -6.57 8.96
C GLU A 195 -4.24 -5.65 7.88
N ILE A 196 -4.26 -6.09 6.61
CA ILE A 196 -4.89 -5.32 5.53
C ILE A 196 -6.38 -5.11 5.80
N ARG A 197 -7.06 -6.14 6.32
CA ARG A 197 -8.46 -6.02 6.72
C ARG A 197 -8.65 -4.94 7.78
N SER A 198 -7.80 -4.93 8.81
CA SER A 198 -7.87 -3.96 9.90
C SER A 198 -7.67 -2.51 9.41
N TRP A 199 -6.81 -2.30 8.40
CA TRP A 199 -6.67 -0.98 7.78
C TRP A 199 -7.94 -0.54 7.07
N LEU A 200 -8.58 -1.43 6.30
CA LEU A 200 -9.82 -1.12 5.60
C LEU A 200 -10.98 -0.85 6.58
N GLU A 201 -11.06 -1.58 7.68
CA GLU A 201 -12.04 -1.34 8.75
C GLU A 201 -11.82 0.02 9.44
N ALA A 202 -10.55 0.38 9.70
CA ALA A 202 -10.22 1.69 10.24
C ALA A 202 -10.59 2.83 9.27
N ILE A 203 -10.33 2.66 7.98
CA ILE A 203 -10.72 3.60 6.92
C ILE A 203 -12.26 3.73 6.88
N ALA A 204 -13.00 2.61 6.89
CA ALA A 204 -14.46 2.62 6.93
C ALA A 204 -14.99 3.38 8.16
N SER A 205 -14.40 3.16 9.33
CA SER A 205 -14.76 3.88 10.56
C SER A 205 -14.54 5.39 10.44
N LEU A 206 -13.47 5.84 9.80
CA LEU A 206 -13.20 7.26 9.59
C LEU A 206 -14.15 7.88 8.57
N LEU A 207 -14.52 7.16 7.51
CA LEU A 207 -15.52 7.59 6.51
C LEU A 207 -16.91 7.77 7.15
N ASN A 208 -17.31 6.86 8.02
CA ASN A 208 -18.61 6.93 8.71
C ASN A 208 -18.68 8.05 9.76
N ARG A 209 -17.55 8.45 10.35
CA ARG A 209 -17.48 9.56 11.32
C ARG A 209 -17.38 10.94 10.65
N ALA A 210 -17.12 10.99 9.37
CA ALA A 210 -17.10 12.22 8.56
C ALA A 210 -18.52 12.58 8.05
N SER A 211 -19.50 11.75 8.36
CA SER A 211 -20.95 11.91 8.08
C SER A 211 -21.67 12.63 9.26
#